data_4bc57ca113573a28df7c960207c561f9
#
_entry.id   4bc57ca113573a28df7c960207c561f9
#
_cell.length_a   1.000
_cell.length_b   1.000
_cell.length_c   1.000
_cell.angle_alpha   90.00
_cell.angle_beta   90.00
_cell.angle_gamma   90.00
#
_symmetry.space_group_name_H-M   'P 1'
#
loop_
_entity.id
_entity.type
_entity.pdbx_description
1 polymer ?
#
loop_
_entity_poly.entity_id
_entity_poly.type
_entity_poly.pdbx_seq_one_letter_code
_entity_poly.pdbx_strand_id
1 'polypeptide(L)'
;ILETSMIILMLFLFDWRIGLSAAAGVLIFFGVNSVMQNAGKKDSEQKVVCDTELVNQIMEYLQGISEVKSYNLLGKQAKRLNDANEACEKINTKMEMLFVPYHFLQSVITKITGAVIVACSAYFYINGTMSAVYAIGMTISAFMLYASLECAGNYSSLLHVVSVCVDKANA
;
A
#
# COMPACT_ATOMS: atom_id res chain seq x y z
N ILE A 1 -2.85 -1.39 11.77
CA ILE A 1 -2.78 -2.70 12.47
C ILE A 1 -3.56 -2.66 13.78
N LEU A 2 -3.33 -1.67 14.64
CA LEU A 2 -4.00 -1.54 15.94
C LEU A 2 -5.52 -1.35 15.79
N GLU A 3 -5.95 -0.48 14.89
CA GLU A 3 -7.37 -0.29 14.52
C GLU A 3 -8.01 -1.58 14.01
N THR A 4 -7.36 -2.26 13.08
CA THR A 4 -7.87 -3.52 12.51
C THR A 4 -8.02 -4.60 13.58
N SER A 5 -7.04 -4.71 14.49
CA SER A 5 -7.09 -5.64 15.62
C SER A 5 -8.24 -5.32 16.57
N MET A 6 -8.49 -4.04 16.84
CA MET A 6 -9.57 -3.60 17.71
C MET A 6 -10.96 -3.88 17.11
N ILE A 7 -11.12 -3.67 15.80
CA ILE A 7 -12.35 -3.98 15.08
C ILE A 7 -12.62 -5.50 15.08
N ILE A 8 -11.60 -6.33 14.83
CA ILE A 8 -11.73 -7.79 14.88
C ILE A 8 -12.14 -8.25 16.28
N LEU A 9 -11.50 -7.72 17.31
CA LEU A 9 -11.84 -8.05 18.71
C LEU A 9 -13.27 -7.66 19.03
N MET A 10 -13.72 -6.50 18.57
CA MET A 10 -15.10 -6.06 18.71
C MET A 10 -16.08 -7.02 18.00
N LEU A 11 -15.76 -7.44 16.78
CA LEU A 11 -16.58 -8.41 16.04
C LEU A 11 -16.64 -9.78 16.75
N PHE A 12 -15.53 -10.24 17.37
CA PHE A 12 -15.51 -11.46 18.18
C PHE A 12 -16.39 -11.38 19.43
N LEU A 13 -16.46 -10.20 20.07
CA LEU A 13 -17.30 -9.97 21.25
C LEU A 13 -18.79 -10.01 20.89
N PHE A 14 -19.17 -9.61 19.68
CA PHE A 14 -20.55 -9.65 19.22
C PHE A 14 -20.97 -11.04 18.76
N ASP A 15 -20.20 -11.67 17.87
CA ASP A 15 -20.43 -13.03 17.39
C ASP A 15 -19.13 -13.67 16.92
N TRP A 16 -18.74 -14.79 17.54
CA TRP A 16 -17.49 -15.49 17.23
C TRP A 16 -17.42 -15.99 15.79
N ARG A 17 -18.57 -16.31 15.17
CA ARG A 17 -18.67 -16.79 13.78
C ARG A 17 -18.32 -15.71 12.77
N ILE A 18 -18.84 -14.50 13.01
CA ILE A 18 -18.58 -13.34 12.15
C ILE A 18 -17.15 -12.86 12.40
N GLY A 19 -16.69 -12.84 13.65
CA GLY A 19 -15.31 -12.53 14.00
C GLY A 19 -14.30 -13.47 13.31
N LEU A 20 -14.62 -14.77 13.21
CA LEU A 20 -13.77 -15.75 12.54
C LEU A 20 -13.70 -15.52 11.02
N SER A 21 -14.82 -15.16 10.37
CA SER A 21 -14.82 -14.81 8.94
C SER A 21 -14.03 -13.53 8.65
N ALA A 22 -14.12 -12.53 9.52
CA ALA A 22 -13.33 -11.30 9.42
C ALA A 22 -11.83 -11.57 9.60
N ALA A 23 -11.46 -12.39 10.61
CA ALA A 23 -10.07 -12.76 10.86
C ALA A 23 -9.47 -13.54 9.67
N ALA A 24 -10.22 -14.47 9.07
CA ALA A 24 -9.78 -15.20 7.89
C ALA A 24 -9.52 -14.24 6.69
N GLY A 25 -10.42 -13.28 6.44
CA GLY A 25 -10.24 -12.29 5.39
C GLY A 25 -9.00 -11.42 5.60
N VAL A 26 -8.76 -10.99 6.84
CA VAL A 26 -7.58 -10.20 7.22
C VAL A 26 -6.29 -11.01 7.07
N LEU A 27 -6.28 -12.28 7.46
CA LEU A 27 -5.10 -13.15 7.26
C LEU A 27 -4.77 -13.34 5.77
N ILE A 28 -5.77 -13.55 4.93
CA ILE A 28 -5.58 -13.65 3.47
C ILE A 28 -5.04 -12.33 2.92
N PHE A 29 -5.58 -11.18 3.36
CA PHE A 29 -5.12 -9.86 2.95
C PHE A 29 -3.63 -9.65 3.28
N PHE A 30 -3.21 -9.93 4.52
CA PHE A 30 -1.82 -9.81 4.92
C PHE A 30 -0.91 -10.82 4.21
N GLY A 31 -1.40 -12.02 3.91
CA GLY A 31 -0.70 -13.01 3.09
C GLY A 31 -0.38 -12.46 1.69
N VAL A 32 -1.38 -11.92 0.99
CA VAL A 32 -1.19 -11.29 -0.32
C VAL A 32 -0.25 -10.09 -0.23
N ASN A 33 -0.38 -9.26 0.82
CA ASN A 33 0.50 -8.13 1.05
C ASN A 33 1.97 -8.55 1.23
N SER A 34 2.23 -9.62 1.97
CA SER A 34 3.57 -10.17 2.17
C SER A 34 4.19 -10.69 0.87
N VAL A 35 3.40 -11.39 0.05
CA VAL A 35 3.85 -11.85 -1.29
C VAL A 35 4.18 -10.66 -2.19
N MET A 36 3.33 -9.64 -2.22
CA MET A 36 3.55 -8.42 -2.99
C MET A 36 4.85 -7.72 -2.60
N GLN A 37 5.11 -7.54 -1.30
CA GLN A 37 6.33 -6.91 -0.81
C GLN A 37 7.59 -7.70 -1.19
N ASN A 38 7.55 -9.02 -1.05
CA ASN A 38 8.67 -9.87 -1.45
C ASN A 38 8.93 -9.82 -2.96
N ALA A 39 7.87 -9.81 -3.78
CA ALA A 39 8.00 -9.69 -5.23
C ALA A 39 8.54 -8.32 -5.66
N GLY A 40 8.13 -7.24 -4.97
CA GLY A 40 8.53 -5.87 -5.28
C GLY A 40 9.84 -5.40 -4.65
N LYS A 41 10.46 -6.18 -3.76
CA LYS A 41 11.63 -5.74 -2.98
C LYS A 41 12.78 -5.26 -3.86
N LYS A 42 13.16 -6.05 -4.87
CA LYS A 42 14.26 -5.72 -5.78
C LYS A 42 13.97 -4.47 -6.62
N ASP A 43 12.75 -4.33 -7.12
CA ASP A 43 12.36 -3.18 -7.93
C ASP A 43 12.25 -1.91 -7.06
N SER A 44 11.81 -2.03 -5.80
CA SER A 44 11.82 -0.94 -4.81
C SER A 44 13.23 -0.46 -4.47
N GLU A 45 14.19 -1.37 -4.29
CA GLU A 45 15.58 -1.03 -4.07
C GLU A 45 16.17 -0.28 -5.28
N GLN A 46 15.89 -0.74 -6.50
CA GLN A 46 16.30 -0.07 -7.72
C GLN A 46 15.69 1.33 -7.86
N LYS A 47 14.42 1.50 -7.47
CA LYS A 47 13.75 2.79 -7.45
C LYS A 47 14.47 3.78 -6.55
N VAL A 48 14.77 3.41 -5.30
CA VAL A 48 15.47 4.28 -4.34
C VAL A 48 16.87 4.67 -4.86
N VAL A 49 17.59 3.75 -5.51
CA VAL A 49 18.87 4.06 -6.13
C VAL A 49 18.71 5.10 -7.25
N CYS A 50 17.75 4.90 -8.13
CA CYS A 50 17.48 5.78 -9.26
C CYS A 50 17.01 7.16 -8.81
N ASP A 51 16.11 7.24 -7.85
CA ASP A 51 15.62 8.51 -7.28
C ASP A 51 16.77 9.28 -6.60
N THR A 52 17.68 8.58 -5.89
CA THR A 52 18.87 9.19 -5.28
C THR A 52 19.81 9.76 -6.34
N GLU A 53 20.09 9.00 -7.41
CA GLU A 53 20.94 9.43 -8.51
C GLU A 53 20.34 10.65 -9.23
N LEU A 54 19.03 10.65 -9.46
CA LEU A 54 18.32 11.77 -10.07
C LEU A 54 18.45 13.04 -9.21
N VAL A 55 18.27 12.93 -7.89
CA VAL A 55 18.45 14.04 -6.95
C VAL A 55 19.88 14.56 -6.99
N ASN A 56 20.87 13.69 -6.98
CA ASN A 56 22.29 14.09 -7.07
C ASN A 56 22.59 14.84 -8.37
N GLN A 57 22.08 14.38 -9.49
CA GLN A 57 22.24 15.07 -10.77
C GLN A 57 21.52 16.43 -10.81
N ILE A 58 20.36 16.56 -10.18
CA ILE A 58 19.68 17.85 -10.04
C ILE A 58 20.52 18.80 -9.18
N MET A 59 21.06 18.32 -8.06
CA MET A 59 21.93 19.14 -7.19
C MET A 59 23.20 19.57 -7.88
N GLU A 60 23.87 18.66 -8.62
CA GLU A 60 25.05 19.00 -9.44
C GLU A 60 24.72 20.07 -10.50
N TYR A 61 23.57 19.93 -11.17
CA TYR A 61 23.09 20.91 -12.13
C TYR A 61 22.87 22.30 -11.51
N LEU A 62 22.23 22.33 -10.32
CA LEU A 62 21.95 23.59 -9.62
C LEU A 62 23.23 24.27 -9.11
N GLN A 63 24.17 23.50 -8.57
CA GLN A 63 25.45 24.01 -8.09
C GLN A 63 26.34 24.52 -9.24
N GLY A 64 26.33 23.83 -10.37
CA GLY A 64 27.13 24.18 -11.55
C GLY A 64 26.45 25.14 -12.54
N ILE A 65 25.26 25.68 -12.23
CA ILE A 65 24.45 26.45 -13.21
C ILE A 65 25.14 27.70 -13.74
N SER A 66 26.00 28.34 -12.94
CA SER A 66 26.82 29.48 -13.35
C SER A 66 27.88 29.10 -14.38
N GLU A 67 28.52 27.95 -14.18
CA GLU A 67 29.55 27.42 -15.09
C GLU A 67 28.93 26.87 -16.38
N VAL A 68 27.81 26.15 -16.26
CA VAL A 68 27.03 25.62 -17.38
C VAL A 68 26.55 26.73 -18.32
N LYS A 69 26.13 27.88 -17.77
CA LYS A 69 25.79 29.08 -18.55
C LYS A 69 27.00 29.69 -19.23
N SER A 70 28.12 29.80 -18.53
CA SER A 70 29.35 30.42 -19.05
C SER A 70 29.98 29.64 -20.22
N TYR A 71 29.88 28.32 -20.18
CA TYR A 71 30.45 27.43 -21.20
C TYR A 71 29.43 26.89 -22.22
N ASN A 72 28.19 27.39 -22.20
CA ASN A 72 27.10 26.97 -23.11
C ASN A 72 26.84 25.43 -23.11
N LEU A 73 26.99 24.78 -21.96
CA LEU A 73 26.81 23.35 -21.77
C LEU A 73 25.37 22.93 -21.43
N LEU A 74 24.43 23.87 -21.51
CA LEU A 74 23.00 23.68 -21.18
C LEU A 74 22.40 22.44 -21.86
N GLY A 75 22.67 22.23 -23.15
CA GLY A 75 22.10 21.11 -23.92
C GLY A 75 22.61 19.75 -23.46
N LYS A 76 23.88 19.64 -23.08
CA LYS A 76 24.53 18.38 -22.67
C LYS A 76 24.07 17.97 -21.26
N GLN A 77 23.98 18.93 -20.34
CA GLN A 77 23.49 18.71 -18.98
C GLN A 77 22.00 18.40 -18.95
N ALA A 78 21.19 19.14 -19.71
CA ALA A 78 19.76 18.86 -19.85
C ALA A 78 19.50 17.46 -20.41
N LYS A 79 20.32 16.98 -21.34
CA LYS A 79 20.20 15.63 -21.88
C LYS A 79 20.50 14.58 -20.81
N ARG A 80 21.59 14.72 -20.02
CA ARG A 80 21.91 13.80 -18.92
C ARG A 80 20.79 13.72 -17.90
N LEU A 81 20.20 14.86 -17.52
CA LEU A 81 19.09 14.90 -16.59
C LEU A 81 17.84 14.22 -17.16
N ASN A 82 17.55 14.43 -18.46
CA ASN A 82 16.44 13.79 -19.14
C ASN A 82 16.64 12.27 -19.24
N ASP A 83 17.85 11.81 -19.57
CA ASP A 83 18.19 10.38 -19.64
C ASP A 83 18.03 9.70 -18.27
N ALA A 84 18.43 10.36 -17.18
CA ALA A 84 18.23 9.88 -15.81
C ALA A 84 16.75 9.83 -15.42
N ASN A 85 15.99 10.86 -15.79
CA ASN A 85 14.55 10.90 -15.55
C ASN A 85 13.81 9.79 -16.29
N GLU A 86 14.13 9.54 -17.56
CA GLU A 86 13.56 8.43 -18.34
C GLU A 86 13.90 7.06 -17.74
N ALA A 87 15.12 6.89 -17.18
CA ALA A 87 15.48 5.67 -16.49
C ALA A 87 14.64 5.44 -15.24
N CYS A 88 14.42 6.48 -14.43
CA CYS A 88 13.56 6.42 -13.24
C CYS A 88 12.09 6.20 -13.60
N GLU A 89 11.59 6.83 -14.66
CA GLU A 89 10.23 6.62 -15.16
C GLU A 89 9.99 5.16 -15.55
N LYS A 90 10.94 4.53 -16.25
CA LYS A 90 10.83 3.11 -16.63
C LYS A 90 10.78 2.19 -15.42
N ILE A 91 11.61 2.46 -14.40
CA ILE A 91 11.61 1.67 -13.15
C ILE A 91 10.30 1.88 -12.40
N ASN A 92 9.82 3.12 -12.28
CA ASN A 92 8.55 3.44 -11.63
C ASN A 92 7.38 2.76 -12.32
N THR A 93 7.28 2.86 -13.65
CA THR A 93 6.22 2.23 -14.44
C THR A 93 6.24 0.71 -14.30
N LYS A 94 7.44 0.09 -14.32
CA LYS A 94 7.58 -1.35 -14.10
C LYS A 94 7.09 -1.77 -12.72
N MET A 95 7.42 -1.00 -11.69
CA MET A 95 7.01 -1.27 -10.32
C MET A 95 5.50 -1.10 -10.13
N GLU A 96 4.91 -0.06 -10.72
CA GLU A 96 3.45 0.15 -10.72
C GLU A 96 2.72 -1.00 -11.41
N MET A 97 3.18 -1.42 -12.60
CA MET A 97 2.61 -2.55 -13.31
C MET A 97 2.68 -3.87 -12.52
N LEU A 98 3.71 -4.03 -11.70
CA LEU A 98 3.83 -5.20 -10.82
C LEU A 98 2.86 -5.10 -9.62
N PHE A 99 2.68 -3.92 -9.03
CA PHE A 99 1.85 -3.75 -7.84
C PHE A 99 0.35 -3.66 -8.12
N VAL A 100 -0.06 -3.12 -9.27
CA VAL A 100 -1.48 -2.98 -9.65
C VAL A 100 -2.29 -4.27 -9.51
N PRO A 101 -1.85 -5.44 -10.03
CA PRO A 101 -2.62 -6.67 -9.88
C PRO A 101 -2.75 -7.14 -8.42
N TYR A 102 -1.73 -6.92 -7.60
CA TYR A 102 -1.80 -7.25 -6.18
C TYR A 102 -2.75 -6.34 -5.41
N HIS A 103 -2.72 -5.03 -5.67
CA HIS A 103 -3.67 -4.09 -5.08
C HIS A 103 -5.12 -4.39 -5.51
N PHE A 104 -5.32 -4.75 -6.78
CA PHE A 104 -6.62 -5.18 -7.25
C PHE A 104 -7.09 -6.43 -6.49
N LEU A 105 -6.24 -7.44 -6.34
CA LEU A 105 -6.56 -8.66 -5.61
C LEU A 105 -6.88 -8.38 -4.14
N GLN A 106 -6.09 -7.52 -3.47
CA GLN A 106 -6.35 -7.08 -2.09
C GLN A 106 -7.71 -6.40 -1.96
N SER A 107 -8.04 -5.49 -2.89
CA SER A 107 -9.33 -4.79 -2.92
C SER A 107 -10.51 -5.76 -3.09
N VAL A 108 -10.37 -6.75 -3.96
CA VAL A 108 -11.39 -7.80 -4.18
C VAL A 108 -11.58 -8.63 -2.91
N ILE A 109 -10.50 -9.09 -2.27
CA ILE A 109 -10.55 -9.88 -1.03
C ILE A 109 -11.26 -9.08 0.08
N THR A 110 -10.90 -7.81 0.23
CA THR A 110 -11.48 -6.94 1.27
C THR A 110 -12.98 -6.71 1.02
N LYS A 111 -13.39 -6.48 -0.22
CA LYS A 111 -14.81 -6.32 -0.59
C LYS A 111 -15.61 -7.59 -0.38
N ILE A 112 -15.06 -8.75 -0.74
CA ILE A 112 -15.70 -10.06 -0.50
C ILE A 112 -15.85 -10.29 1.00
N THR A 113 -14.81 -10.04 1.80
CA THR A 113 -14.88 -10.19 3.26
C THR A 113 -15.95 -9.30 3.85
N GLY A 114 -16.04 -8.03 3.46
CA GLY A 114 -17.10 -7.12 3.89
C GLY A 114 -18.51 -7.60 3.50
N ALA A 115 -18.68 -8.06 2.26
CA ALA A 115 -19.94 -8.60 1.77
C ALA A 115 -20.40 -9.85 2.56
N VAL A 116 -19.45 -10.74 2.89
CA VAL A 116 -19.72 -11.93 3.72
C VAL A 116 -20.18 -11.53 5.12
N ILE A 117 -19.52 -10.55 5.76
CA ILE A 117 -19.91 -10.06 7.09
C ILE A 117 -21.33 -9.48 7.06
N VAL A 118 -21.65 -8.66 6.07
CA VAL A 118 -22.99 -8.06 5.91
C VAL A 118 -24.04 -9.13 5.65
N ALA A 119 -23.76 -10.09 4.76
CA ALA A 119 -24.68 -11.18 4.45
C ALA A 119 -24.93 -12.08 5.67
N CYS A 120 -23.91 -12.44 6.43
CA CYS A 120 -24.03 -13.19 7.68
C CYS A 120 -24.84 -12.43 8.73
N SER A 121 -24.59 -11.13 8.88
CA SER A 121 -25.32 -10.27 9.81
C SER A 121 -26.82 -10.21 9.46
N ALA A 122 -27.15 -10.02 8.17
CA ALA A 122 -28.52 -10.02 7.70
C ALA A 122 -29.21 -11.40 7.90
N TYR A 123 -28.52 -12.50 7.64
CA TYR A 123 -29.02 -13.84 7.83
C TYR A 123 -29.34 -14.13 9.30
N PHE A 124 -28.48 -13.76 10.24
CA PHE A 124 -28.73 -13.94 11.68
C PHE A 124 -29.84 -13.05 12.20
N TYR A 125 -30.00 -11.85 11.63
CA TYR A 125 -31.14 -10.99 11.96
C TYR A 125 -32.47 -11.59 11.51
N ILE A 126 -32.58 -12.10 10.27
CA ILE A 126 -33.80 -12.71 9.73
C ILE A 126 -34.18 -13.97 10.53
N ASN A 127 -33.22 -14.76 10.99
CA ASN A 127 -33.47 -15.94 11.82
C ASN A 127 -33.77 -15.60 13.28
N GLY A 128 -33.86 -14.33 13.65
CA GLY A 128 -34.24 -13.89 15.00
C GLY A 128 -33.19 -14.18 16.08
N THR A 129 -31.98 -14.58 15.67
CA THR A 129 -30.87 -14.87 16.60
C THR A 129 -30.11 -13.61 17.03
N MET A 130 -30.32 -12.49 16.31
CA MET A 130 -29.63 -11.22 16.55
C MET A 130 -30.61 -10.05 16.51
N SER A 131 -30.45 -9.06 17.41
CA SER A 131 -31.26 -7.84 17.36
C SER A 131 -30.84 -6.91 16.22
N ALA A 132 -31.77 -6.06 15.76
CA ALA A 132 -31.49 -5.09 14.68
C ALA A 132 -30.33 -4.16 14.99
N VAL A 133 -30.15 -3.76 16.24
CA VAL A 133 -29.07 -2.87 16.69
C VAL A 133 -27.69 -3.53 16.46
N TYR A 134 -27.56 -4.81 16.80
CA TYR A 134 -26.35 -5.56 16.58
C TYR A 134 -26.06 -5.79 15.09
N ALA A 135 -27.08 -6.08 14.28
CA ALA A 135 -26.92 -6.24 12.84
C ALA A 135 -26.44 -4.96 12.14
N ILE A 136 -26.99 -3.80 12.55
CA ILE A 136 -26.54 -2.50 12.06
C ILE A 136 -25.09 -2.22 12.51
N GLY A 137 -24.78 -2.45 13.79
CA GLY A 137 -23.41 -2.27 14.32
C GLY A 137 -22.38 -3.12 13.58
N MET A 138 -22.68 -4.38 13.28
CA MET A 138 -21.80 -5.26 12.50
C MET A 138 -21.63 -4.79 11.05
N THR A 139 -22.68 -4.28 10.42
CA THR A 139 -22.59 -3.71 9.07
C THR A 139 -21.67 -2.49 9.06
N ILE A 140 -21.79 -1.59 10.03
CA ILE A 140 -20.90 -0.44 10.17
C ILE A 140 -19.46 -0.89 10.40
N SER A 141 -19.25 -1.89 11.27
CA SER A 141 -17.92 -2.44 11.56
C SER A 141 -17.29 -3.09 10.32
N ALA A 142 -18.06 -3.71 9.43
CA ALA A 142 -17.57 -4.24 8.16
C ALA A 142 -17.02 -3.13 7.25
N PHE A 143 -17.69 -1.98 7.16
CA PHE A 143 -17.21 -0.84 6.40
C PHE A 143 -15.96 -0.21 7.03
N MET A 144 -15.89 -0.11 8.36
CA MET A 144 -14.70 0.38 9.07
C MET A 144 -13.50 -0.55 8.86
N LEU A 145 -13.71 -1.87 8.89
CA LEU A 145 -12.69 -2.86 8.60
C LEU A 145 -12.16 -2.72 7.17
N TYR A 146 -13.05 -2.50 6.20
CA TYR A 146 -12.69 -2.23 4.81
C TYR A 146 -11.76 -1.01 4.72
N ALA A 147 -12.16 0.13 5.26
CA ALA A 147 -11.37 1.37 5.23
C ALA A 147 -10.01 1.21 5.92
N SER A 148 -9.98 0.52 7.08
CA SER A 148 -8.75 0.26 7.83
C SER A 148 -7.76 -0.64 7.06
N LEU A 149 -8.24 -1.66 6.36
CA LEU A 149 -7.39 -2.55 5.54
C LEU A 149 -6.85 -1.83 4.31
N GLU A 150 -7.65 -1.02 3.64
CA GLU A 150 -7.22 -0.22 2.49
C GLU A 150 -6.12 0.77 2.88
N CYS A 151 -6.29 1.48 3.99
CA CYS A 151 -5.25 2.32 4.57
C CYS A 151 -3.99 1.54 4.93
N ALA A 152 -4.12 0.37 5.56
CA ALA A 152 -2.97 -0.46 5.94
C ALA A 152 -2.16 -0.92 4.72
N GLY A 153 -2.82 -1.26 3.61
CA GLY A 153 -2.16 -1.61 2.35
C GLY A 153 -1.32 -0.45 1.79
N ASN A 154 -1.87 0.75 1.77
CA ASN A 154 -1.20 1.95 1.28
C ASN A 154 0.01 2.34 2.15
N TYR A 155 -0.15 2.33 3.49
CA TYR A 155 0.95 2.63 4.41
C TYR A 155 2.05 1.59 4.41
N SER A 156 1.76 0.32 4.15
CA SER A 156 2.75 -0.75 4.09
C SER A 156 3.75 -0.51 2.94
N SER A 157 3.27 -0.04 1.81
CA SER A 157 4.13 0.34 0.67
C SER A 157 5.05 1.52 1.00
N LEU A 158 4.53 2.55 1.67
CA LEU A 158 5.32 3.71 2.11
C LEU A 158 6.39 3.34 3.14
N LEU A 159 6.04 2.51 4.13
CA LEU A 159 7.00 2.07 5.16
C LEU A 159 8.16 1.29 4.57
N HIS A 160 7.93 0.51 3.52
CA HIS A 160 9.01 -0.22 2.85
C HIS A 160 10.00 0.73 2.18
N VAL A 161 9.52 1.77 1.49
CA VAL A 161 10.38 2.80 0.89
C VAL A 161 11.19 3.54 1.95
N VAL A 162 10.55 3.93 3.06
CA VAL A 162 11.23 4.61 4.18
C VAL A 162 12.28 3.71 4.82
N SER A 163 12.00 2.43 5.04
CA SER A 163 12.97 1.47 5.59
C SER A 163 14.22 1.36 4.71
N VAL A 164 14.06 1.25 3.39
CA VAL A 164 15.19 1.18 2.46
C VAL A 164 16.01 2.50 2.46
N CYS A 165 15.35 3.65 2.58
CA CYS A 165 16.03 4.94 2.69
C CYS A 165 16.85 5.06 4.00
N VAL A 166 16.29 4.59 5.12
CA VAL A 166 16.98 4.61 6.42
C VAL A 166 18.18 3.67 6.43
N ASP A 167 18.04 2.46 5.88
CA ASP A 167 19.15 1.50 5.79
C ASP A 167 20.31 2.06 4.96
N LYS A 168 20.01 2.79 3.89
CA LYS A 168 21.02 3.48 3.09
C LYS A 168 21.67 4.68 3.79
N ALA A 169 20.93 5.38 4.64
CA ALA A 169 21.48 6.53 5.39
C ALA A 169 22.42 6.09 6.53
N ASN A 170 22.29 4.84 6.99
CA ASN A 170 23.11 4.26 8.07
C ASN A 170 24.30 3.43 7.54
N ALA A 171 24.41 3.20 6.23
CA ALA A 171 25.51 2.48 5.58
C ALA A 171 26.55 3.45 5.05
#